data_75e853f8810571fe4f5b9134d16b464b
#
_entry.id   75e853f8810571fe4f5b9134d16b464b
#
_cell.length_a   1.000
_cell.length_b   1.000
_cell.length_c   1.000
_cell.angle_alpha   90.00
_cell.angle_beta   90.00
_cell.angle_gamma   90.00
#
_symmetry.space_group_name_H-M   'P 1'
#
loop_
_entity.id
_entity.type
_entity.pdbx_description
1 polymer ?
#
loop_
_entity_poly.entity_id
_entity_poly.type
_entity_poly.pdbx_seq_one_letter_code
_entity_poly.pdbx_strand_id
1 'polypeptide(L)'
;MIAIIDYGLGNLESVKYALDRLGVASALTSDAARIAAADGVILPGVGAFGRAMEEFRRLALVEITREAALSGKPFMGICLGMQLLLSASEEHGRHEGLGIIGGRVVRFARDLTVPHMGWNEVRQERPSPLFHGIEDESFFYFAHSYYVSPAGADVLIGSTDYGGRYASAVQQGMVFGTQFHPEKSGPTGLAMLRNFCDLCDAR
;
A
#
# COMPACT_ATOMS: atom_id res chain seq x y z
N MET A 1 -6.09 13.19 12.18
CA MET A 1 -6.22 11.75 12.54
C MET A 1 -6.20 10.89 11.29
N ILE A 2 -5.45 9.78 11.29
CA ILE A 2 -5.38 8.83 10.17
C ILE A 2 -6.42 7.73 10.35
N ALA A 3 -7.21 7.46 9.29
CA ALA A 3 -8.10 6.30 9.25
C ALA A 3 -7.34 5.09 8.67
N ILE A 4 -7.37 3.97 9.39
CA ILE A 4 -6.90 2.68 8.91
C ILE A 4 -8.14 1.88 8.51
N ILE A 5 -8.29 1.57 7.23
CA ILE A 5 -9.47 0.86 6.73
C ILE A 5 -9.47 -0.57 7.26
N ASP A 6 -10.53 -0.91 8.01
CA ASP A 6 -10.78 -2.25 8.53
C ASP A 6 -11.88 -2.93 7.70
N TYR A 7 -11.49 -3.87 6.86
CA TYR A 7 -12.39 -4.71 6.08
C TYR A 7 -12.34 -6.19 6.53
N GLY A 8 -11.88 -6.44 7.76
CA GLY A 8 -11.81 -7.76 8.36
C GLY A 8 -10.60 -8.61 7.96
N LEU A 9 -9.73 -8.09 7.08
CA LEU A 9 -8.50 -8.74 6.65
C LEU A 9 -7.34 -7.75 6.74
N GLY A 10 -6.21 -8.19 7.27
CA GLY A 10 -5.03 -7.35 7.33
C GLY A 10 -4.28 -7.45 8.65
N ASN A 11 -3.03 -6.98 8.64
CA ASN A 11 -2.22 -6.83 9.84
C ASN A 11 -2.45 -5.43 10.44
N LEU A 12 -3.71 -5.14 10.77
CA LEU A 12 -4.18 -3.82 11.18
C LEU A 12 -3.46 -3.32 12.44
N GLU A 13 -3.32 -4.20 13.42
CA GLU A 13 -2.69 -3.89 14.71
C GLU A 13 -1.22 -3.49 14.57
N SER A 14 -0.48 -4.10 13.64
CA SER A 14 0.93 -3.72 13.42
C SER A 14 1.05 -2.32 12.83
N VAL A 15 0.16 -1.93 11.90
CA VAL A 15 0.11 -0.56 11.36
C VAL A 15 -0.30 0.42 12.44
N LYS A 16 -1.35 0.10 13.21
CA LYS A 16 -1.79 0.92 14.35
C LYS A 16 -0.67 1.12 15.36
N TYR A 17 0.01 0.04 15.75
CA TYR A 17 1.14 0.10 16.69
C TYR A 17 2.30 0.96 16.16
N ALA A 18 2.63 0.87 14.86
CA ALA A 18 3.65 1.71 14.26
C ALA A 18 3.29 3.19 14.31
N LEU A 19 2.03 3.55 14.03
CA LEU A 19 1.55 4.93 14.14
C LEU A 19 1.52 5.43 15.60
N ASP A 20 1.13 4.57 16.55
CA ASP A 20 1.17 4.91 17.99
C ASP A 20 2.60 5.19 18.46
N ARG A 21 3.59 4.41 18.01
CA ARG A 21 5.01 4.69 18.28
C ARG A 21 5.49 6.02 17.71
N LEU A 22 4.88 6.47 16.63
CA LEU A 22 5.14 7.78 16.03
C LEU A 22 4.37 8.91 16.74
N GLY A 23 3.50 8.60 17.71
CA GLY A 23 2.65 9.57 18.38
C GLY A 23 1.52 10.11 17.50
N VAL A 24 1.15 9.39 16.44
CA VAL A 24 0.14 9.83 15.47
C VAL A 24 -1.24 9.27 15.83
N ALA A 25 -2.22 10.14 15.97
CA ALA A 25 -3.60 9.74 16.21
C ALA A 25 -4.16 8.97 15.01
N SER A 26 -4.57 7.72 15.24
CA SER A 26 -5.14 6.86 14.20
C SER A 26 -6.26 5.98 14.75
N ALA A 27 -7.17 5.54 13.86
CA ALA A 27 -8.27 4.67 14.23
C ALA A 27 -8.55 3.62 13.16
N LEU A 28 -8.78 2.36 13.60
CA LEU A 28 -9.33 1.31 12.76
C LEU A 28 -10.81 1.62 12.50
N THR A 29 -11.24 1.58 11.26
CA THR A 29 -12.62 1.91 10.92
C THR A 29 -13.06 1.36 9.57
N SER A 30 -14.33 0.92 9.51
CA SER A 30 -15.09 0.67 8.29
C SER A 30 -16.19 1.71 8.08
N ASP A 31 -16.28 2.71 8.97
CA ASP A 31 -17.30 3.76 8.90
C ASP A 31 -16.94 4.80 7.81
N ALA A 32 -17.84 4.95 6.84
CA ALA A 32 -17.66 5.86 5.72
C ALA A 32 -17.45 7.32 6.13
N ALA A 33 -18.17 7.81 7.15
CA ALA A 33 -18.05 9.19 7.61
C ALA A 33 -16.69 9.44 8.27
N ARG A 34 -16.18 8.46 9.03
CA ARG A 34 -14.85 8.54 9.64
C ARG A 34 -13.73 8.49 8.60
N ILE A 35 -13.88 7.64 7.57
CA ILE A 35 -12.90 7.59 6.45
C ILE A 35 -12.92 8.93 5.70
N ALA A 36 -14.08 9.46 5.41
CA ALA A 36 -14.21 10.74 4.71
C ALA A 36 -13.65 11.92 5.51
N ALA A 37 -13.84 11.95 6.83
CA ALA A 37 -13.38 13.01 7.72
C ALA A 37 -11.89 12.93 8.10
N ALA A 38 -11.20 11.83 7.80
CA ALA A 38 -9.80 11.65 8.15
C ALA A 38 -8.87 12.56 7.34
N ASP A 39 -7.76 12.99 7.95
CA ASP A 39 -6.73 13.80 7.31
C ASP A 39 -5.87 12.97 6.32
N GLY A 40 -5.76 11.67 6.57
CA GLY A 40 -5.12 10.68 5.71
C GLY A 40 -5.72 9.29 5.91
N VAL A 41 -5.51 8.42 4.94
CA VAL A 41 -6.07 7.06 4.95
C VAL A 41 -4.98 6.04 4.66
N ILE A 42 -4.93 4.98 5.45
CA ILE A 42 -4.10 3.80 5.18
C ILE A 42 -5.01 2.61 4.88
N LEU A 43 -4.72 1.93 3.79
CA LEU A 43 -5.32 0.67 3.38
C LEU A 43 -4.29 -0.45 3.53
N PRO A 44 -4.22 -1.13 4.68
CA PRO A 44 -3.40 -2.31 4.83
C PRO A 44 -4.09 -3.53 4.22
N GLY A 45 -3.32 -4.58 3.95
CA GLY A 45 -3.92 -5.83 3.51
C GLY A 45 -2.96 -7.00 3.53
N VAL A 46 -3.50 -8.19 3.83
CA VAL A 46 -2.84 -9.49 3.69
C VAL A 46 -3.82 -10.51 3.15
N GLY A 47 -3.32 -11.57 2.52
CA GLY A 47 -4.14 -12.64 1.97
C GLY A 47 -4.41 -12.48 0.48
N ALA A 48 -5.52 -13.07 -0.01
CA ALA A 48 -5.83 -13.15 -1.42
C ALA A 48 -6.66 -11.95 -1.91
N PHE A 49 -6.30 -11.43 -3.10
CA PHE A 49 -6.92 -10.26 -3.72
C PHE A 49 -8.45 -10.41 -3.91
N GLY A 50 -8.89 -11.55 -4.48
CA GLY A 50 -10.31 -11.78 -4.74
C GLY A 50 -11.14 -11.74 -3.47
N ARG A 51 -10.66 -12.39 -2.39
CA ARG A 51 -11.32 -12.40 -1.09
C ARG A 51 -11.39 -10.99 -0.47
N ALA A 52 -10.32 -10.21 -0.59
CA ALA A 52 -10.32 -8.84 -0.11
C ALA A 52 -11.40 -8.00 -0.82
N MET A 53 -11.49 -8.09 -2.17
CA MET A 53 -12.51 -7.37 -2.93
C MET A 53 -13.94 -7.86 -2.64
N GLU A 54 -14.15 -9.13 -2.29
CA GLU A 54 -15.43 -9.64 -1.81
C GLU A 54 -15.84 -8.97 -0.48
N GLU A 55 -14.92 -8.88 0.50
CA GLU A 55 -15.16 -8.19 1.76
C GLU A 55 -15.42 -6.69 1.57
N PHE A 56 -14.67 -6.03 0.66
CA PHE A 56 -14.92 -4.64 0.29
C PHE A 56 -16.33 -4.41 -0.25
N ARG A 57 -16.82 -5.31 -1.11
CA ARG A 57 -18.21 -5.24 -1.63
C ARG A 57 -19.24 -5.53 -0.53
N ARG A 58 -19.00 -6.55 0.29
CA ARG A 58 -19.89 -6.94 1.39
C ARG A 58 -20.08 -5.79 2.39
N LEU A 59 -19.02 -5.03 2.67
CA LEU A 59 -19.01 -3.92 3.61
C LEU A 59 -19.33 -2.56 2.95
N ALA A 60 -19.66 -2.54 1.65
CA ALA A 60 -19.89 -1.32 0.87
C ALA A 60 -18.72 -0.31 0.92
N LEU A 61 -17.48 -0.80 1.05
CA LEU A 61 -16.28 0.03 1.19
C LEU A 61 -15.68 0.46 -0.14
N VAL A 62 -16.10 -0.10 -1.29
CA VAL A 62 -15.47 0.18 -2.58
C VAL A 62 -15.52 1.66 -2.91
N GLU A 63 -16.72 2.25 -2.95
CA GLU A 63 -16.87 3.64 -3.38
C GLU A 63 -16.25 4.63 -2.39
N ILE A 64 -16.47 4.44 -1.09
CA ILE A 64 -15.88 5.36 -0.08
C ILE A 64 -14.35 5.32 -0.08
N THR A 65 -13.75 4.15 -0.35
CA THR A 65 -12.29 4.03 -0.48
C THR A 65 -11.78 4.74 -1.73
N ARG A 66 -12.50 4.59 -2.85
CA ARG A 66 -12.19 5.32 -4.09
C ARG A 66 -12.31 6.84 -3.91
N GLU A 67 -13.41 7.29 -3.33
CA GLU A 67 -13.63 8.71 -3.03
C GLU A 67 -12.53 9.28 -2.12
N ALA A 68 -12.17 8.56 -1.05
CA ALA A 68 -11.08 8.96 -0.16
C ALA A 68 -9.74 9.07 -0.90
N ALA A 69 -9.39 8.09 -1.73
CA ALA A 69 -8.15 8.10 -2.50
C ALA A 69 -8.11 9.22 -3.55
N LEU A 70 -9.24 9.53 -4.19
CA LEU A 70 -9.34 10.55 -5.23
C LEU A 70 -9.62 11.96 -4.69
N SER A 71 -9.86 12.12 -3.40
CA SER A 71 -10.15 13.43 -2.77
C SER A 71 -8.93 14.37 -2.70
N GLY A 72 -7.75 13.88 -3.04
CA GLY A 72 -6.48 14.59 -2.91
C GLY A 72 -5.86 14.50 -1.52
N LYS A 73 -6.49 13.88 -0.51
CA LYS A 73 -5.86 13.60 0.78
C LYS A 73 -4.79 12.50 0.64
N PRO A 74 -3.78 12.48 1.53
CA PRO A 74 -2.82 11.39 1.55
C PRO A 74 -3.51 10.04 1.73
N PHE A 75 -3.23 9.10 0.82
CA PHE A 75 -3.76 7.75 0.84
C PHE A 75 -2.62 6.76 0.62
N MET A 76 -2.48 5.74 1.46
CA MET A 76 -1.40 4.75 1.36
C MET A 76 -1.93 3.33 1.39
N GLY A 77 -1.71 2.58 0.30
CA GLY A 77 -1.91 1.13 0.26
C GLY A 77 -0.66 0.37 0.69
N ILE A 78 -0.77 -0.59 1.61
CA ILE A 78 0.35 -1.42 2.08
C ILE A 78 0.13 -2.87 1.67
N CYS A 79 1.10 -3.46 0.96
CA CYS A 79 1.13 -4.83 0.48
C CYS A 79 -0.10 -5.17 -0.37
N LEU A 80 -1.01 -6.02 0.10
CA LEU A 80 -2.29 -6.27 -0.60
C LEU A 80 -3.08 -4.96 -0.80
N GLY A 81 -3.01 -4.02 0.16
CA GLY A 81 -3.64 -2.71 0.01
C GLY A 81 -3.13 -1.93 -1.21
N MET A 82 -1.83 -1.97 -1.52
CA MET A 82 -1.30 -1.41 -2.77
C MET A 82 -1.85 -2.16 -3.99
N GLN A 83 -1.92 -3.48 -3.93
CA GLN A 83 -2.44 -4.28 -5.04
C GLN A 83 -3.90 -3.96 -5.34
N LEU A 84 -4.72 -3.75 -4.30
CA LEU A 84 -6.14 -3.37 -4.44
C LEU A 84 -6.34 -2.03 -5.16
N LEU A 85 -5.34 -1.13 -5.16
CA LEU A 85 -5.42 0.15 -5.89
C LEU A 85 -5.45 -0.04 -7.41
N LEU A 86 -4.94 -1.18 -7.92
CA LEU A 86 -4.85 -1.45 -9.36
C LEU A 86 -6.22 -1.76 -9.97
N SER A 87 -6.27 -1.75 -11.31
CA SER A 87 -7.51 -2.03 -12.05
C SER A 87 -7.95 -3.49 -11.93
N ALA A 88 -7.00 -4.43 -11.89
CA ALA A 88 -7.30 -5.86 -11.85
C ALA A 88 -6.17 -6.70 -11.25
N SER A 89 -6.49 -7.94 -10.87
CA SER A 89 -5.54 -8.96 -10.45
C SER A 89 -5.77 -10.25 -11.22
N GLU A 90 -4.67 -10.98 -11.48
CA GLU A 90 -4.66 -12.32 -12.09
C GLU A 90 -4.55 -13.43 -11.01
N GLU A 91 -4.64 -13.09 -9.71
CA GLU A 91 -4.54 -14.04 -8.62
C GLU A 91 -5.74 -14.97 -8.56
N HIS A 92 -5.53 -16.27 -8.81
CA HIS A 92 -6.58 -17.32 -8.84
C HIS A 92 -7.77 -17.02 -9.76
N GLY A 93 -7.52 -16.31 -10.86
CA GLY A 93 -8.52 -15.84 -11.81
C GLY A 93 -8.43 -14.33 -12.03
N ARG A 94 -9.39 -13.78 -12.78
CA ARG A 94 -9.43 -12.34 -13.00
C ARG A 94 -10.38 -11.68 -11.99
N HIS A 95 -9.86 -10.76 -11.22
CA HIS A 95 -10.62 -9.97 -10.24
C HIS A 95 -10.44 -8.48 -10.53
N GLU A 96 -11.52 -7.72 -10.48
CA GLU A 96 -11.49 -6.26 -10.56
C GLU A 96 -11.06 -5.68 -9.21
N GLY A 97 -10.16 -4.69 -9.26
CA GLY A 97 -9.70 -3.92 -8.11
C GLY A 97 -10.42 -2.58 -7.96
N LEU A 98 -9.82 -1.68 -7.19
CA LEU A 98 -10.36 -0.33 -6.98
C LEU A 98 -10.20 0.58 -8.21
N GLY A 99 -9.28 0.27 -9.13
CA GLY A 99 -9.07 1.02 -10.36
C GLY A 99 -8.63 2.47 -10.14
N ILE A 100 -7.92 2.73 -9.07
CA ILE A 100 -7.37 4.06 -8.74
C ILE A 100 -6.07 4.29 -9.53
N ILE A 101 -5.24 3.25 -9.64
CA ILE A 101 -4.02 3.25 -10.45
C ILE A 101 -4.21 2.26 -11.60
N GLY A 102 -3.96 2.70 -12.83
CA GLY A 102 -4.05 1.83 -14.01
C GLY A 102 -2.99 0.72 -13.97
N GLY A 103 -3.40 -0.50 -14.34
CA GLY A 103 -2.50 -1.65 -14.38
C GLY A 103 -3.11 -2.90 -13.75
N ARG A 104 -2.27 -3.89 -13.51
CA ARG A 104 -2.71 -5.20 -12.99
C ARG A 104 -1.73 -5.77 -11.97
N VAL A 105 -2.22 -6.71 -11.18
CA VAL A 105 -1.42 -7.53 -10.26
C VAL A 105 -1.14 -8.86 -10.94
N VAL A 106 0.12 -9.25 -10.98
CA VAL A 106 0.62 -10.45 -11.66
C VAL A 106 1.46 -11.31 -10.72
N ARG A 107 1.56 -12.60 -11.02
CA ARG A 107 2.38 -13.54 -10.26
C ARG A 107 3.84 -13.46 -10.69
N PHE A 108 4.77 -13.69 -9.76
CA PHE A 108 6.16 -13.98 -10.09
C PHE A 108 6.30 -15.20 -11.00
N ALA A 109 7.39 -15.25 -11.77
CA ALA A 109 7.71 -16.37 -12.64
C ALA A 109 7.70 -17.70 -11.85
N ARG A 110 7.35 -18.80 -12.54
CA ARG A 110 7.10 -20.10 -11.87
C ARG A 110 8.36 -20.76 -11.31
N ASP A 111 9.51 -20.38 -11.80
CA ASP A 111 10.83 -20.86 -11.40
C ASP A 111 11.39 -20.14 -10.17
N LEU A 112 10.73 -19.07 -9.74
CA LEU A 112 11.10 -18.36 -8.52
C LEU A 112 10.41 -18.96 -7.28
N THR A 113 11.13 -18.94 -6.16
CA THR A 113 10.54 -19.30 -4.85
C THR A 113 9.52 -18.25 -4.45
N VAL A 114 8.27 -18.65 -4.25
CA VAL A 114 7.21 -17.77 -3.75
C VAL A 114 6.60 -18.35 -2.48
N PRO A 115 6.24 -17.49 -1.50
CA PRO A 115 6.31 -16.03 -1.54
C PRO A 115 7.74 -15.49 -1.52
N HIS A 116 7.97 -14.31 -2.14
CA HIS A 116 9.11 -13.46 -1.85
C HIS A 116 8.97 -12.98 -0.40
N MET A 117 9.74 -13.57 0.50
CA MET A 117 9.63 -13.33 1.94
C MET A 117 11.01 -13.00 2.52
N GLY A 118 11.10 -11.85 3.18
CA GLY A 118 12.34 -11.39 3.82
C GLY A 118 12.68 -9.95 3.49
N TRP A 119 13.91 -9.57 3.81
CA TRP A 119 14.45 -8.23 3.57
C TRP A 119 15.03 -8.15 2.16
N ASN A 120 14.69 -7.08 1.45
CA ASN A 120 15.25 -6.79 0.14
C ASN A 120 15.37 -5.28 -0.06
N GLU A 121 16.22 -4.88 -0.98
CA GLU A 121 16.53 -3.49 -1.30
C GLU A 121 15.41 -2.86 -2.13
N VAL A 122 15.14 -1.58 -1.86
CA VAL A 122 14.25 -0.75 -2.66
C VAL A 122 15.06 0.36 -3.30
N ARG A 123 15.18 0.30 -4.62
CA ARG A 123 15.79 1.36 -5.42
C ARG A 123 14.78 2.45 -5.70
N GLN A 124 15.15 3.68 -5.43
CA GLN A 124 14.32 4.86 -5.70
C GLN A 124 14.40 5.20 -7.20
N GLU A 125 13.26 5.15 -7.89
CA GLU A 125 13.21 5.40 -9.34
C GLU A 125 12.98 6.88 -9.66
N ARG A 126 12.39 7.62 -8.73
CA ARG A 126 12.19 9.08 -8.82
C ARG A 126 11.96 9.67 -7.42
N PRO A 127 12.18 10.98 -7.26
CA PRO A 127 11.87 11.67 -6.00
C PRO A 127 10.42 11.47 -5.58
N SER A 128 10.23 11.15 -4.30
CA SER A 128 8.91 11.04 -3.66
C SER A 128 9.02 11.50 -2.22
N PRO A 129 8.01 12.19 -1.69
CA PRO A 129 8.02 12.59 -0.28
C PRO A 129 8.07 11.39 0.67
N LEU A 130 7.60 10.20 0.27
CA LEU A 130 7.72 9.00 1.11
C LEU A 130 9.18 8.60 1.37
N PHE A 131 10.09 8.88 0.46
CA PHE A 131 11.51 8.54 0.60
C PHE A 131 12.35 9.68 1.20
N HIS A 132 11.72 10.76 1.67
CA HIS A 132 12.47 11.87 2.28
C HIS A 132 13.35 11.37 3.44
N GLY A 133 14.66 11.64 3.36
CA GLY A 133 15.64 11.24 4.37
C GLY A 133 15.91 9.71 4.44
N ILE A 134 15.43 8.93 3.48
CA ILE A 134 15.71 7.50 3.35
C ILE A 134 16.73 7.31 2.24
N GLU A 135 17.82 6.61 2.54
CA GLU A 135 18.88 6.30 1.57
C GLU A 135 18.35 5.40 0.45
N ASP A 136 18.89 5.60 -0.77
CA ASP A 136 18.60 4.69 -1.88
C ASP A 136 19.08 3.27 -1.56
N GLU A 137 18.41 2.27 -2.14
CA GLU A 137 18.71 0.85 -1.91
C GLU A 137 18.58 0.42 -0.43
N SER A 138 17.80 1.18 0.37
CA SER A 138 17.46 0.77 1.74
C SER A 138 16.65 -0.52 1.77
N PHE A 139 16.87 -1.33 2.81
CA PHE A 139 16.18 -2.60 3.02
C PHE A 139 14.80 -2.42 3.64
N PHE A 140 13.82 -3.14 3.08
CA PHE A 140 12.47 -3.27 3.61
C PHE A 140 12.04 -4.74 3.68
N TYR A 141 11.02 -5.04 4.48
CA TYR A 141 10.51 -6.39 4.64
C TYR A 141 9.36 -6.68 3.67
N PHE A 142 9.50 -7.78 2.91
CA PHE A 142 8.53 -8.26 1.93
C PHE A 142 7.90 -9.59 2.36
N ALA A 143 6.65 -9.84 1.95
CA ALA A 143 5.95 -11.11 2.13
C ALA A 143 4.80 -11.21 1.11
N HIS A 144 5.11 -11.56 -0.17
CA HIS A 144 4.11 -11.60 -1.24
C HIS A 144 4.47 -12.56 -2.37
N SER A 145 3.46 -13.07 -3.09
CA SER A 145 3.62 -13.95 -4.26
C SER A 145 3.22 -13.29 -5.58
N TYR A 146 2.55 -12.15 -5.49
CA TYR A 146 2.08 -11.32 -6.61
C TYR A 146 2.62 -9.91 -6.44
N TYR A 147 2.80 -9.19 -7.54
CA TYR A 147 3.28 -7.81 -7.55
C TYR A 147 2.50 -6.96 -8.54
N VAL A 148 2.54 -5.66 -8.38
CA VAL A 148 1.87 -4.73 -9.28
C VAL A 148 2.68 -4.49 -10.56
N SER A 149 1.98 -4.48 -11.70
CA SER A 149 2.48 -4.08 -13.01
C SER A 149 1.65 -2.87 -13.47
N PRO A 150 2.07 -1.64 -13.12
CA PRO A 150 1.38 -0.42 -13.51
C PRO A 150 1.35 -0.26 -15.03
N ALA A 151 0.29 0.37 -15.55
CA ALA A 151 0.15 0.65 -16.99
C ALA A 151 1.10 1.75 -17.47
N GLY A 152 1.46 2.69 -16.59
CA GLY A 152 2.38 3.79 -16.86
C GLY A 152 3.62 3.74 -15.95
N ALA A 153 4.78 4.10 -16.48
CA ALA A 153 6.01 4.20 -15.71
C ALA A 153 6.05 5.45 -14.80
N ASP A 154 5.22 6.41 -15.07
CA ASP A 154 5.12 7.68 -14.34
C ASP A 154 4.65 7.53 -12.88
N VAL A 155 4.01 6.42 -12.55
CA VAL A 155 3.60 6.12 -11.17
C VAL A 155 4.68 5.39 -10.36
N LEU A 156 5.74 4.88 -11.00
CA LEU A 156 6.79 4.13 -10.32
C LEU A 156 7.70 5.06 -9.51
N ILE A 157 7.78 4.85 -8.20
CA ILE A 157 8.69 5.58 -7.30
C ILE A 157 9.75 4.68 -6.68
N GLY A 158 9.52 3.37 -6.62
CA GLY A 158 10.49 2.41 -6.11
C GLY A 158 10.39 1.06 -6.77
N SER A 159 11.52 0.42 -7.02
CA SER A 159 11.63 -0.92 -7.59
C SER A 159 12.51 -1.83 -6.76
N THR A 160 12.32 -3.13 -6.93
CA THR A 160 13.09 -4.18 -6.25
C THR A 160 13.40 -5.27 -7.25
N ASP A 161 14.57 -5.92 -7.13
CA ASP A 161 14.91 -7.09 -7.94
C ASP A 161 14.57 -8.38 -7.18
N TYR A 162 13.80 -9.25 -7.84
CA TYR A 162 13.54 -10.61 -7.39
C TYR A 162 13.28 -11.50 -8.61
N GLY A 163 14.37 -11.98 -9.23
CA GLY A 163 14.31 -12.68 -10.51
C GLY A 163 13.86 -11.79 -11.67
N GLY A 164 14.06 -10.49 -11.53
CA GLY A 164 13.71 -9.41 -12.41
C GLY A 164 13.16 -8.22 -11.62
N ARG A 165 13.32 -7.04 -12.19
CA ARG A 165 12.89 -5.79 -11.56
C ARG A 165 11.37 -5.65 -11.62
N TYR A 166 10.75 -5.36 -10.49
CA TYR A 166 9.31 -5.08 -10.37
C TYR A 166 9.02 -3.81 -9.55
N ALA A 167 7.83 -3.26 -9.70
CA ALA A 167 7.38 -2.09 -8.94
C ALA A 167 7.12 -2.47 -7.48
N SER A 168 7.93 -1.95 -6.56
CA SER A 168 7.78 -2.16 -5.12
C SER A 168 7.21 -0.96 -4.38
N ALA A 169 7.20 0.23 -5.02
CA ALA A 169 6.49 1.40 -4.54
C ALA A 169 5.95 2.24 -5.69
N VAL A 170 4.74 2.76 -5.54
CA VAL A 170 4.03 3.56 -6.55
C VAL A 170 3.46 4.85 -5.93
N GLN A 171 3.30 5.87 -6.79
CA GLN A 171 2.67 7.14 -6.42
C GLN A 171 1.89 7.71 -7.60
N GLN A 172 0.64 8.09 -7.36
CA GLN A 172 -0.17 8.88 -8.28
C GLN A 172 -0.85 10.02 -7.51
N GLY A 173 -0.35 11.24 -7.69
CA GLY A 173 -0.78 12.38 -6.87
C GLY A 173 -0.48 12.14 -5.38
N MET A 174 -1.50 12.18 -4.54
CA MET A 174 -1.43 11.90 -3.10
C MET A 174 -1.77 10.44 -2.75
N VAL A 175 -1.88 9.57 -3.74
CA VAL A 175 -2.06 8.12 -3.55
C VAL A 175 -0.71 7.44 -3.65
N PHE A 176 -0.33 6.74 -2.60
CA PHE A 176 0.91 5.98 -2.47
C PHE A 176 0.61 4.49 -2.29
N GLY A 177 1.54 3.65 -2.69
CA GLY A 177 1.48 2.22 -2.43
C GLY A 177 2.87 1.63 -2.20
N THR A 178 2.98 0.69 -1.26
CA THR A 178 4.20 -0.09 -1.03
C THR A 178 3.88 -1.57 -1.04
N GLN A 179 4.69 -2.37 -1.74
CA GLN A 179 4.57 -3.83 -1.72
C GLN A 179 5.16 -4.43 -0.45
N PHE A 180 6.16 -3.79 0.09
CA PHE A 180 6.75 -4.11 1.39
C PHE A 180 5.88 -3.57 2.54
N HIS A 181 6.21 -4.04 3.73
CA HIS A 181 5.55 -3.68 4.97
C HIS A 181 6.38 -2.64 5.74
N PRO A 182 6.14 -1.33 5.62
CA PRO A 182 6.90 -0.33 6.36
C PRO A 182 6.76 -0.52 7.88
N GLU A 183 5.58 -0.95 8.36
CA GLU A 183 5.33 -1.24 9.77
C GLU A 183 6.18 -2.40 10.34
N LYS A 184 6.82 -3.20 9.45
CA LYS A 184 7.72 -4.30 9.81
C LYS A 184 9.17 -4.04 9.41
N SER A 185 9.46 -2.88 8.83
CA SER A 185 10.77 -2.57 8.24
C SER A 185 11.66 -1.74 9.17
N GLY A 186 11.50 -1.90 10.48
CA GLY A 186 12.37 -1.27 11.47
C GLY A 186 12.41 0.26 11.40
N PRO A 187 13.58 0.88 11.67
CA PRO A 187 13.70 2.35 11.65
C PRO A 187 13.39 2.97 10.29
N THR A 188 13.85 2.34 9.19
CA THR A 188 13.61 2.82 7.82
C THR A 188 12.12 2.83 7.48
N GLY A 189 11.40 1.76 7.84
CA GLY A 189 9.95 1.70 7.64
C GLY A 189 9.19 2.72 8.49
N LEU A 190 9.62 2.94 9.75
CA LEU A 190 9.04 3.98 10.60
C LEU A 190 9.30 5.39 10.05
N ALA A 191 10.49 5.65 9.48
CA ALA A 191 10.77 6.91 8.81
C ALA A 191 9.81 7.14 7.63
N MET A 192 9.56 6.12 6.80
CA MET A 192 8.60 6.21 5.70
C MET A 192 7.16 6.48 6.20
N LEU A 193 6.72 5.79 7.25
CA LEU A 193 5.41 6.07 7.85
C LEU A 193 5.34 7.48 8.44
N ARG A 194 6.42 7.99 9.04
CA ARG A 194 6.51 9.38 9.50
C ARG A 194 6.34 10.35 8.32
N ASN A 195 7.07 10.14 7.22
CA ASN A 195 6.96 10.96 6.03
C ASN A 195 5.51 11.01 5.49
N PHE A 196 4.81 9.85 5.50
CA PHE A 196 3.39 9.82 5.13
C PHE A 196 2.52 10.62 6.10
N CYS A 197 2.75 10.50 7.41
CA CYS A 197 2.00 11.26 8.42
C CYS A 197 2.20 12.76 8.29
N ASP A 198 3.43 13.20 8.03
CA ASP A 198 3.76 14.63 7.84
C ASP A 198 3.00 15.24 6.64
N LEU A 199 2.71 14.44 5.59
CA LEU A 199 1.83 14.88 4.50
C LEU A 199 0.37 15.09 4.95
N CYS A 200 -0.08 14.34 5.95
CA CYS A 200 -1.44 14.50 6.51
C CYS A 200 -1.56 15.77 7.37
N ASP A 201 -0.48 16.16 8.05
CA ASP A 201 -0.45 17.33 8.95
C ASP A 201 -0.24 18.65 8.20
N ALA A 202 0.27 18.60 6.97
CA ALA A 202 0.57 19.79 6.13
C ALA A 202 -0.66 20.42 5.45
N ARG A 203 -1.88 20.00 5.81
CA ARG A 203 -3.14 20.44 5.19
C ARG A 203 -3.93 21.42 6.05
#